data_f0fef39db61aba9d5d36a3a546b12ac4
#
_entry.id   f0fef39db61aba9d5d36a3a546b12ac4
#
_cell.length_a   1.000
_cell.length_b   1.000
_cell.length_c   1.000
_cell.angle_alpha   90.00
_cell.angle_beta   90.00
_cell.angle_gamma   90.00
#
_symmetry.space_group_name_H-M   'P 1'
#
loop_
_entity.id
_entity.type
_entity.pdbx_description
1 polymer ?
#
loop_
_entity_poly.entity_id
_entity_poly.type
_entity_poly.pdbx_seq_one_letter_code
_entity_poly.pdbx_strand_id
1 'polypeptide(L)'
;MPTGLPWPDTIIEKPLLTKVQGKTVYFSDDTVAEGVDTIIFCTGYVGHFPFMQDSLRHRSLNSFYPPDLYKGLLYNSGGNGKVLYLGRQDVIYTFTMFDVQAFWTAKYILGDIRLPTVEDMENHWKSWFDRYVFLVLYNGYKVLYIFIQVHESNASSRYSSMHQVSR
;
A
#
# COMPACT_ATOMS: atom_id res chain seq x y z
N MET A 1 -4.30 11.88 -4.70
CA MET A 1 -4.43 13.21 -5.31
C MET A 1 -5.73 13.24 -6.07
N PRO A 2 -6.57 14.23 -5.87
CA PRO A 2 -7.58 14.49 -6.87
C PRO A 2 -6.80 14.82 -8.13
N THR A 3 -7.01 14.07 -9.17
CA THR A 3 -6.30 14.25 -10.45
C THR A 3 -6.63 15.60 -11.13
N GLY A 4 -7.52 16.39 -10.53
CA GLY A 4 -8.05 17.63 -11.10
C GLY A 4 -8.85 17.43 -12.39
N LEU A 5 -8.95 16.19 -12.86
CA LEU A 5 -9.77 15.82 -14.00
C LEU A 5 -11.15 15.40 -13.48
N PRO A 6 -12.23 15.93 -14.04
CA PRO A 6 -13.58 15.51 -13.67
C PRO A 6 -13.77 14.03 -14.04
N TRP A 7 -14.38 13.29 -13.14
CA TRP A 7 -14.79 11.91 -13.43
C TRP A 7 -15.86 11.93 -14.53
N PRO A 8 -15.89 10.91 -15.41
CA PRO A 8 -17.03 10.70 -16.30
C PRO A 8 -18.34 10.64 -15.50
N ASP A 9 -19.43 11.14 -16.05
CA ASP A 9 -20.76 11.17 -15.40
C ASP A 9 -21.26 9.78 -14.98
N THR A 10 -20.67 8.72 -15.57
CA THR A 10 -20.94 7.32 -15.23
C THR A 10 -20.25 6.85 -13.95
N ILE A 11 -19.35 7.65 -13.38
CA ILE A 11 -18.60 7.33 -12.15
C ILE A 11 -19.15 8.19 -11.03
N ILE A 12 -19.69 7.55 -10.00
CA ILE A 12 -20.17 8.21 -8.80
C ILE A 12 -19.13 7.95 -7.68
N GLU A 13 -18.58 9.01 -7.15
CA GLU A 13 -17.67 8.93 -6.00
C GLU A 13 -18.49 8.67 -4.73
N LYS A 14 -18.05 7.69 -3.93
CA LYS A 14 -18.66 7.31 -2.66
C LYS A 14 -17.59 7.29 -1.55
N PRO A 15 -17.98 7.53 -0.29
CA PRO A 15 -17.07 7.40 0.84
C PRO A 15 -16.74 5.93 1.13
N LEU A 16 -16.07 5.66 2.25
CA LEU A 16 -15.60 4.33 2.62
C LEU A 16 -16.76 3.32 2.65
N LEU A 17 -16.57 2.19 1.96
CA LEU A 17 -17.41 1.01 2.09
C LEU A 17 -17.28 0.43 3.51
N THR A 18 -18.41 0.25 4.18
CA THR A 18 -18.46 -0.26 5.56
C THR A 18 -18.98 -1.69 5.66
N LYS A 19 -19.91 -2.06 4.76
CA LYS A 19 -20.54 -3.37 4.80
C LYS A 19 -21.03 -3.78 3.42
N VAL A 20 -21.01 -5.10 3.17
CA VAL A 20 -21.66 -5.73 2.00
C VAL A 20 -22.65 -6.76 2.50
N GLN A 21 -23.86 -6.76 1.97
CA GLN A 21 -24.88 -7.75 2.28
C GLN A 21 -25.63 -8.14 1.00
N GLY A 22 -25.37 -9.35 0.52
CA GLY A 22 -25.87 -9.80 -0.79
C GLY A 22 -25.34 -8.90 -1.90
N LYS A 23 -26.24 -8.28 -2.66
CA LYS A 23 -25.89 -7.31 -3.72
C LYS A 23 -26.01 -5.85 -3.27
N THR A 24 -26.07 -5.60 -1.97
CA THR A 24 -26.19 -4.27 -1.38
C THR A 24 -24.91 -3.89 -0.68
N VAL A 25 -24.41 -2.69 -1.00
CA VAL A 25 -23.20 -2.11 -0.42
C VAL A 25 -23.56 -0.88 0.39
N TYR A 26 -23.02 -0.79 1.61
CA TYR A 26 -23.25 0.30 2.55
C TYR A 26 -21.98 1.15 2.69
N PHE A 27 -22.14 2.46 2.75
CA PHE A 27 -21.04 3.41 2.87
C PHE A 27 -21.05 4.14 4.22
N SER A 28 -19.96 4.80 4.56
CA SER A 28 -19.79 5.47 5.85
C SER A 28 -20.60 6.76 6.02
N ASP A 29 -21.25 7.24 4.96
CA ASP A 29 -22.20 8.35 4.95
C ASP A 29 -23.66 7.87 5.02
N ASP A 30 -23.89 6.60 5.40
CA ASP A 30 -25.18 5.93 5.44
C ASP A 30 -25.88 5.78 4.08
N THR A 31 -25.21 6.15 2.99
CA THR A 31 -25.74 5.87 1.65
C THR A 31 -25.58 4.40 1.28
N VAL A 32 -26.40 3.93 0.33
CA VAL A 32 -26.47 2.53 -0.08
C VAL A 32 -26.40 2.46 -1.61
N ALA A 33 -25.72 1.43 -2.12
CA ALA A 33 -25.80 1.03 -3.53
C ALA A 33 -26.40 -0.39 -3.61
N GLU A 34 -27.47 -0.52 -4.38
CA GLU A 34 -28.16 -1.80 -4.60
C GLU A 34 -27.85 -2.37 -5.97
N GLY A 35 -28.03 -3.68 -6.14
CA GLY A 35 -27.82 -4.36 -7.42
C GLY A 35 -26.36 -4.48 -7.82
N VAL A 36 -25.44 -4.40 -6.87
CA VAL A 36 -24.00 -4.51 -7.13
C VAL A 36 -23.64 -5.95 -7.53
N ASP A 37 -23.08 -6.10 -8.72
CA ASP A 37 -22.67 -7.40 -9.23
C ASP A 37 -21.17 -7.69 -8.99
N THR A 38 -20.34 -6.65 -9.01
CA THR A 38 -18.88 -6.81 -8.89
C THR A 38 -18.29 -5.73 -7.99
N ILE A 39 -17.38 -6.15 -7.11
CA ILE A 39 -16.54 -5.27 -6.30
C ILE A 39 -15.09 -5.56 -6.64
N ILE A 40 -14.34 -4.53 -7.05
CA ILE A 40 -12.92 -4.64 -7.38
C ILE A 40 -12.13 -3.94 -6.29
N PHE A 41 -11.30 -4.71 -5.56
CA PHE A 41 -10.43 -4.18 -4.53
C PHE A 41 -9.11 -3.71 -5.12
N CYS A 42 -8.90 -2.40 -5.15
CA CYS A 42 -7.63 -1.78 -5.56
C CYS A 42 -6.87 -1.24 -4.34
N THR A 43 -6.88 -2.01 -3.24
CA THR A 43 -6.38 -1.60 -1.91
C THR A 43 -4.88 -1.80 -1.73
N GLY A 44 -4.19 -2.25 -2.77
CA GLY A 44 -2.77 -2.62 -2.71
C GLY A 44 -2.55 -4.00 -2.09
N TYR A 45 -1.31 -4.28 -1.77
CA TYR A 45 -0.86 -5.59 -1.30
C TYR A 45 -0.18 -5.48 0.07
N VAL A 46 -0.32 -6.53 0.85
CA VAL A 46 0.44 -6.72 2.09
C VAL A 46 1.58 -7.69 1.83
N GLY A 47 2.78 -7.32 2.23
CA GLY A 47 3.93 -8.23 2.14
C GLY A 47 3.71 -9.45 3.01
N HIS A 48 3.73 -10.64 2.41
CA HIS A 48 3.55 -11.91 3.11
C HIS A 48 4.69 -12.86 2.75
N PHE A 49 5.42 -13.31 3.76
CA PHE A 49 6.62 -14.14 3.62
C PHE A 49 6.47 -15.46 4.41
N PRO A 50 5.57 -16.37 3.98
CA PRO A 50 5.25 -17.59 4.74
C PRO A 50 6.42 -18.57 4.83
N PHE A 51 7.36 -18.48 3.89
CA PHE A 51 8.57 -19.31 3.83
C PHE A 51 9.67 -18.87 4.81
N MET A 52 9.54 -17.66 5.39
CA MET A 52 10.51 -17.16 6.35
C MET A 52 10.21 -17.69 7.76
N GLN A 53 11.27 -18.04 8.49
CA GLN A 53 11.18 -18.33 9.93
C GLN A 53 10.56 -17.15 10.68
N ASP A 54 9.77 -17.41 11.70
CA ASP A 54 8.99 -16.38 12.40
C ASP A 54 9.84 -15.24 12.98
N SER A 55 11.03 -15.55 13.50
CA SER A 55 11.97 -14.56 14.02
C SER A 55 12.61 -13.65 12.95
N LEU A 56 12.54 -14.06 11.69
CA LEU A 56 13.09 -13.31 10.56
C LEU A 56 12.00 -12.73 9.66
N ARG A 57 10.74 -13.02 9.96
CA ARG A 57 9.61 -12.63 9.11
C ARG A 57 9.19 -11.19 9.36
N HIS A 58 9.38 -10.34 8.35
CA HIS A 58 8.86 -8.98 8.38
C HIS A 58 7.33 -8.98 8.26
N ARG A 59 6.61 -8.34 9.20
CA ARG A 59 5.15 -8.41 9.34
C ARG A 59 4.44 -7.05 9.29
N SER A 60 5.10 -6.00 8.82
CA SER A 60 4.48 -4.68 8.76
C SER A 60 3.42 -4.57 7.68
N LEU A 61 2.34 -3.85 7.98
CA LEU A 61 1.35 -3.41 7.00
C LEU A 61 1.79 -2.16 6.26
N ASN A 62 2.76 -1.40 6.81
CA ASN A 62 3.31 -0.22 6.14
C ASN A 62 4.27 -0.65 5.04
N SER A 63 3.91 -0.36 3.78
CA SER A 63 4.73 -0.66 2.62
C SER A 63 5.65 0.49 2.23
N PHE A 64 5.29 1.73 2.51
CA PHE A 64 6.09 2.91 2.14
C PHE A 64 7.33 3.07 3.00
N TYR A 65 7.18 2.93 4.31
CA TYR A 65 8.30 2.96 5.26
C TYR A 65 8.17 1.75 6.20
N PRO A 66 8.55 0.57 5.72
CA PRO A 66 8.45 -0.63 6.51
C PRO A 66 9.39 -0.52 7.73
N PRO A 67 8.85 -0.64 8.96
CA PRO A 67 9.65 -0.63 10.18
C PRO A 67 10.67 -1.76 10.17
N ASP A 68 11.71 -1.63 10.98
CA ASP A 68 12.79 -2.61 11.12
C ASP A 68 13.59 -2.88 9.83
N LEU A 69 13.40 -2.09 8.78
CA LEU A 69 14.17 -2.18 7.55
C LEU A 69 15.07 -0.96 7.37
N TYR A 70 16.35 -1.11 7.69
CA TYR A 70 17.34 -0.08 7.38
C TYR A 70 17.43 0.12 5.87
N LYS A 71 17.32 1.37 5.42
CA LYS A 71 17.21 1.76 4.00
C LYS A 71 16.10 1.05 3.23
N GLY A 72 15.03 0.61 3.94
CA GLY A 72 13.90 -0.07 3.34
C GLY A 72 14.16 -1.50 2.88
N LEU A 73 15.31 -2.09 3.22
CA LEU A 73 15.68 -3.43 2.75
C LEU A 73 16.39 -4.32 3.77
N LEU A 74 17.34 -3.82 4.57
CA LEU A 74 18.09 -4.64 5.51
C LEU A 74 17.33 -4.79 6.83
N TYR A 75 17.03 -6.03 7.22
CA TYR A 75 16.30 -6.33 8.44
C TYR A 75 17.15 -6.15 9.70
N ASN A 76 16.71 -5.25 10.59
CA ASN A 76 17.46 -4.88 11.80
C ASN A 76 17.15 -5.77 12.99
N SER A 77 15.93 -6.32 13.06
CA SER A 77 15.45 -7.06 14.24
C SER A 77 15.90 -8.52 14.28
N GLY A 78 16.77 -8.93 13.34
CA GLY A 78 17.29 -10.30 13.31
C GLY A 78 18.21 -10.59 12.13
N GLY A 79 18.69 -11.85 12.05
CA GLY A 79 19.46 -12.32 10.91
C GLY A 79 20.90 -11.81 10.85
N ASN A 80 21.40 -11.09 11.87
CA ASN A 80 22.79 -10.62 11.98
C ASN A 80 23.29 -9.88 10.71
N GLY A 81 22.43 -9.01 10.14
CA GLY A 81 22.76 -8.28 8.92
C GLY A 81 22.75 -9.11 7.63
N LYS A 82 22.21 -10.34 7.65
CA LYS A 82 22.21 -11.24 6.49
C LYS A 82 20.85 -11.40 5.83
N VAL A 83 19.82 -10.72 6.36
CA VAL A 83 18.45 -10.80 5.82
C VAL A 83 18.09 -9.48 5.16
N LEU A 84 17.81 -9.54 3.86
CA LEU A 84 17.44 -8.39 3.06
C LEU A 84 16.09 -8.66 2.37
N TYR A 85 15.20 -7.67 2.42
CA TYR A 85 13.88 -7.68 1.83
C TYR A 85 13.82 -6.72 0.63
N LEU A 86 14.43 -7.12 -0.49
CA LEU A 86 14.42 -6.31 -1.71
C LEU A 86 13.00 -6.18 -2.24
N GLY A 87 12.65 -4.97 -2.66
CA GLY A 87 11.32 -4.69 -3.20
C GLY A 87 10.20 -4.63 -2.15
N ARG A 88 10.52 -4.71 -0.85
CA ARG A 88 9.50 -4.63 0.22
C ARG A 88 8.98 -3.21 0.40
N GLN A 89 9.81 -2.22 0.18
CA GLN A 89 9.43 -0.82 0.25
C GLN A 89 8.71 -0.41 -1.03
N ASP A 90 7.48 0.07 -0.89
CA ASP A 90 6.69 0.62 -1.99
C ASP A 90 7.03 2.10 -2.18
N VAL A 91 7.29 2.49 -3.43
CA VAL A 91 7.62 3.87 -3.80
C VAL A 91 7.11 4.18 -5.21
N ILE A 92 6.91 5.46 -5.52
CA ILE A 92 6.40 5.92 -6.82
C ILE A 92 7.33 5.47 -7.96
N TYR A 93 8.64 5.51 -7.75
CA TYR A 93 9.65 5.09 -8.73
C TYR A 93 10.13 3.66 -8.45
N THR A 94 9.21 2.71 -8.50
CA THR A 94 9.39 1.32 -8.03
C THR A 94 10.61 0.63 -8.66
N PHE A 95 10.73 0.63 -9.98
CA PHE A 95 11.84 -0.04 -10.67
C PHE A 95 13.19 0.59 -10.37
N THR A 96 13.28 1.92 -10.41
CA THR A 96 14.52 2.63 -10.06
C THR A 96 14.94 2.33 -8.61
N MET A 97 13.98 2.23 -7.69
CA MET A 97 14.28 1.87 -6.31
C MET A 97 14.81 0.43 -6.20
N PHE A 98 14.25 -0.50 -6.97
CA PHE A 98 14.73 -1.89 -6.98
C PHE A 98 16.17 -1.98 -7.50
N ASP A 99 16.52 -1.21 -8.54
CA ASP A 99 17.90 -1.15 -9.06
C ASP A 99 18.85 -0.59 -7.99
N VAL A 100 18.47 0.48 -7.31
CA VAL A 100 19.25 1.07 -6.21
C VAL A 100 19.42 0.09 -5.06
N GLN A 101 18.37 -0.61 -4.67
CA GLN A 101 18.42 -1.63 -3.62
C GLN A 101 19.31 -2.81 -4.03
N ALA A 102 19.23 -3.27 -5.27
CA ALA A 102 20.07 -4.34 -5.79
C ALA A 102 21.55 -3.93 -5.81
N PHE A 103 21.86 -2.72 -6.30
CA PHE A 103 23.21 -2.18 -6.30
C PHE A 103 23.77 -2.05 -4.87
N TRP A 104 23.00 -1.49 -3.95
CA TRP A 104 23.40 -1.36 -2.55
C TRP A 104 23.66 -2.73 -1.92
N THR A 105 22.78 -3.71 -2.18
CA THR A 105 22.92 -5.09 -1.69
C THR A 105 24.19 -5.74 -2.21
N ALA A 106 24.47 -5.61 -3.51
CA ALA A 106 25.71 -6.15 -4.10
C ALA A 106 26.96 -5.57 -3.42
N LYS A 107 27.00 -4.24 -3.24
CA LYS A 107 28.09 -3.56 -2.55
C LYS A 107 28.23 -3.99 -1.10
N TYR A 108 27.14 -4.21 -0.41
CA TYR A 108 27.14 -4.71 0.96
C TYR A 108 27.70 -6.15 1.04
N ILE A 109 27.25 -7.05 0.17
CA ILE A 109 27.73 -8.44 0.13
C ILE A 109 29.22 -8.52 -0.19
N LEU A 110 29.71 -7.65 -1.08
CA LEU A 110 31.13 -7.55 -1.44
C LEU A 110 32.01 -6.93 -0.33
N GLY A 111 31.40 -6.40 0.74
CA GLY A 111 32.13 -5.77 1.85
C GLY A 111 32.54 -4.32 1.60
N ASP A 112 32.06 -3.71 0.51
CA ASP A 112 32.34 -2.29 0.18
C ASP A 112 31.57 -1.32 1.09
N ILE A 113 30.51 -1.81 1.76
CA ILE A 113 29.66 -1.02 2.67
C ILE A 113 29.81 -1.57 4.09
N ARG A 114 30.18 -0.68 5.01
CA ARG A 114 30.14 -0.97 6.45
C ARG A 114 28.81 -0.50 7.02
N LEU A 115 28.16 -1.36 7.79
CA LEU A 115 26.93 -0.98 8.46
C LEU A 115 27.24 -0.04 9.65
N PRO A 116 26.35 0.93 9.90
CA PRO A 116 26.35 1.68 11.15
C PRO A 116 25.99 0.77 12.33
N THR A 117 25.94 1.35 13.52
CA THR A 117 25.47 0.62 14.70
C THR A 117 23.97 0.24 14.54
N VAL A 118 23.52 -0.77 15.29
CA VAL A 118 22.09 -1.16 15.28
C VAL A 118 21.22 0.02 15.67
N GLU A 119 21.65 0.79 16.68
CA GLU A 119 20.95 1.99 17.13
C GLU A 119 20.82 3.05 16.02
N ASP A 120 21.89 3.30 15.27
CA ASP A 120 21.83 4.24 14.13
C ASP A 120 20.90 3.75 13.02
N MET A 121 20.89 2.45 12.76
CA MET A 121 19.99 1.86 11.79
C MET A 121 18.53 1.96 12.23
N GLU A 122 18.24 1.76 13.51
CA GLU A 122 16.91 1.97 14.07
C GLU A 122 16.47 3.44 14.00
N ASN A 123 17.34 4.36 14.39
CA ASN A 123 17.06 5.79 14.32
C ASN A 123 16.82 6.25 12.89
N HIS A 124 17.53 5.68 11.92
CA HIS A 124 17.32 5.97 10.51
C HIS A 124 15.89 5.61 10.07
N TRP A 125 15.41 4.38 10.27
CA TRP A 125 14.07 4.02 9.81
C TRP A 125 12.96 4.74 10.60
N LYS A 126 13.15 4.96 11.92
CA LYS A 126 12.21 5.74 12.75
C LYS A 126 12.05 7.16 12.21
N SER A 127 13.14 7.84 11.85
CA SER A 127 13.07 9.20 11.30
C SER A 127 12.29 9.29 9.99
N TRP A 128 12.36 8.26 9.15
CA TRP A 128 11.57 8.19 7.92
C TRP A 128 10.11 7.85 8.19
N PHE A 129 9.86 6.93 9.10
CA PHE A 129 8.53 6.55 9.53
C PHE A 129 7.77 7.75 10.11
N ASP A 130 8.39 8.51 11.00
CA ASP A 130 7.78 9.69 11.62
C ASP A 130 7.44 10.77 10.58
N ARG A 131 8.32 11.00 9.62
CA ARG A 131 8.05 11.91 8.49
C ARG A 131 6.87 11.43 7.64
N TYR A 132 6.78 10.13 7.39
CA TYR A 132 5.66 9.56 6.64
C TYR A 132 4.36 9.69 7.40
N VAL A 133 4.33 9.35 8.68
CA VAL A 133 3.14 9.50 9.54
C VAL A 133 2.68 10.96 9.56
N PHE A 134 3.60 11.91 9.70
CA PHE A 134 3.29 13.33 9.62
C PHE A 134 2.68 13.70 8.26
N LEU A 135 3.27 13.28 7.15
CA LEU A 135 2.76 13.56 5.80
C LEU A 135 1.36 12.96 5.57
N VAL A 136 1.14 11.72 6.01
CA VAL A 136 -0.16 11.05 5.87
C VAL A 136 -1.23 11.70 6.73
N LEU A 137 -0.93 12.01 7.98
CA LEU A 137 -1.89 12.62 8.91
C LEU A 137 -2.19 14.08 8.52
N TYR A 138 -1.17 14.82 8.09
CA TYR A 138 -1.32 16.24 7.75
C TYR A 138 -2.01 16.47 6.40
N ASN A 139 -1.75 15.62 5.41
CA ASN A 139 -2.29 15.77 4.05
C ASN A 139 -3.50 14.87 3.74
N GLY A 140 -3.95 14.06 4.69
CA GLY A 140 -5.15 13.22 4.52
C GLY A 140 -5.03 12.10 3.45
N TYR A 141 -3.82 11.72 3.06
CA TYR A 141 -3.60 10.70 2.02
C TYR A 141 -3.83 9.28 2.55
N LYS A 142 -5.09 8.89 2.69
CA LYS A 142 -5.48 7.49 2.62
C LYS A 142 -6.29 7.30 1.35
N VAL A 143 -5.65 6.94 0.27
CA VAL A 143 -6.36 6.60 -0.96
C VAL A 143 -6.63 5.11 -0.95
N LEU A 144 -7.84 4.74 -0.58
CA LEU A 144 -8.36 3.39 -0.75
C LEU A 144 -9.25 3.40 -1.98
N TYR A 145 -8.82 2.72 -3.06
CA TYR A 145 -9.65 2.58 -4.25
C TYR A 145 -10.44 1.28 -4.20
N ILE A 146 -11.76 1.38 -4.20
CA ILE A 146 -12.67 0.25 -4.39
C ILE A 146 -13.52 0.58 -5.61
N PHE A 147 -13.44 -0.24 -6.64
CA PHE A 147 -14.30 -0.13 -7.81
C PHE A 147 -15.50 -1.04 -7.63
N ILE A 148 -16.70 -0.48 -7.78
CA ILE A 148 -17.96 -1.20 -7.69
C ILE A 148 -18.63 -1.13 -9.05
N GLN A 149 -18.91 -2.30 -9.64
CA GLN A 149 -19.63 -2.41 -10.88
C GLN A 149 -21.06 -2.90 -10.61
N VAL A 150 -22.03 -2.12 -11.05
CA VAL A 150 -23.45 -2.51 -11.07
C VAL A 150 -23.80 -2.89 -12.51
N HIS A 151 -24.28 -4.12 -12.69
CA HIS A 151 -24.78 -4.58 -13.99
C HIS A 151 -26.28 -4.41 -14.02
N GLU A 152 -26.79 -3.45 -14.77
CA GLU A 152 -28.22 -3.33 -15.04
C GLU A 152 -28.66 -4.42 -16.02
N SER A 153 -29.47 -5.35 -15.53
CA SER A 153 -29.99 -6.49 -16.30
C SER A 153 -31.21 -6.15 -17.16
N ASN A 154 -31.40 -4.89 -17.56
CA ASN A 154 -32.48 -4.53 -18.47
C ASN A 154 -31.97 -3.78 -19.70
N ALA A 155 -32.30 -4.32 -20.84
CA ALA A 155 -31.84 -4.10 -22.20
C ALA A 155 -32.24 -2.73 -22.79
N SER A 156 -31.82 -1.61 -22.23
CA SER A 156 -31.87 -0.35 -22.98
C SER A 156 -30.82 0.69 -22.66
N SER A 157 -29.97 0.52 -21.66
CA SER A 157 -28.78 1.37 -21.53
C SER A 157 -27.63 0.63 -20.86
N ARG A 158 -26.55 0.47 -21.57
CA ARG A 158 -25.30 -0.07 -21.05
C ARG A 158 -24.58 1.02 -20.27
N TYR A 159 -24.81 1.11 -18.99
CA TYR A 159 -24.01 1.97 -18.12
C TYR A 159 -23.45 1.15 -16.98
N SER A 160 -22.15 0.88 -17.06
CA SER A 160 -21.37 0.45 -15.92
C SER A 160 -20.96 1.71 -15.16
N SER A 161 -21.48 1.92 -13.97
CA SER A 161 -21.01 2.96 -13.08
C SER A 161 -19.88 2.39 -12.22
N MET A 162 -18.68 2.95 -12.36
CA MET A 162 -17.57 2.68 -11.46
C MET A 162 -17.57 3.70 -10.34
N HIS A 163 -17.51 3.25 -9.11
CA HIS A 163 -17.47 4.10 -7.94
C HIS A 163 -16.10 4.06 -7.29
N GLN A 164 -15.55 5.21 -7.01
CA GLN A 164 -14.30 5.37 -6.28
C GLN A 164 -14.60 5.82 -4.85
N VAL A 165 -13.94 5.21 -3.88
CA VAL A 165 -14.01 5.61 -2.48
C VAL A 165 -12.65 6.18 -2.09
N SER A 166 -12.61 7.46 -1.72
CA SER A 166 -11.41 8.12 -1.15
C SER A 166 -11.65 8.51 0.30
N ARG A 167 -10.65 8.33 1.11
CA ARG A 167 -10.48 9.03 2.39
C ARG A 167 -9.06 9.49 2.53
#